data_69e3fe23be25938fdcc0ebc61af821e9
#
_entry.id   69e3fe23be25938fdcc0ebc61af821e9
#
_cell.length_a   1.000
_cell.length_b   1.000
_cell.length_c   1.000
_cell.angle_alpha   90.00
_cell.angle_beta   90.00
_cell.angle_gamma   90.00
#
_symmetry.space_group_name_H-M   'P 1'
#
loop_
_entity.id
_entity.type
_entity.pdbx_description
1 polymer ?
#
loop_
_entity_poly.entity_id
_entity_poly.type
_entity_poly.pdbx_seq_one_letter_code
_entity_poly.pdbx_strand_id
1 'polypeptide(L)'
;KNNFLEESTMLIYFLLPLIAVALLCVPFIFTAKKIKNGRSPKGAFIGNLCTFAGIMLCALIVPVGNFVSAASEEGVKAALSTGAGLGYLAAALAVGLSCVGSGIAVAAGAPAAIGATSEDPKNFVKALIFVVLGEGIALYGLLIAILIISNVGTALGI
;
A
#
# COMPACT_ATOMS: atom_id res chain seq x y z
N LYS A 1 22.17 -21.65 -18.02
CA LYS A 1 22.27 -20.16 -18.01
C LYS A 1 20.93 -19.51 -17.78
N ASN A 2 19.80 -20.07 -18.29
CA ASN A 2 18.44 -19.54 -18.09
C ASN A 2 17.95 -19.72 -16.65
N ASN A 3 18.23 -20.85 -16.01
CA ASN A 3 17.79 -21.13 -14.63
C ASN A 3 18.41 -20.15 -13.61
N PHE A 4 19.65 -19.71 -13.83
CA PHE A 4 20.30 -18.75 -12.94
C PHE A 4 19.69 -17.34 -13.06
N LEU A 5 19.23 -16.97 -14.24
CA LEU A 5 18.54 -15.70 -14.47
C LEU A 5 17.13 -15.73 -13.87
N GLU A 6 16.41 -16.83 -13.97
CA GLU A 6 15.09 -16.99 -13.34
C GLU A 6 15.18 -16.96 -11.81
N GLU A 7 16.18 -17.65 -11.24
CA GLU A 7 16.39 -17.68 -9.79
C GLU A 7 16.77 -16.30 -9.22
N SER A 8 17.62 -15.55 -9.93
CA SER A 8 17.98 -14.18 -9.55
C SER A 8 16.79 -13.22 -9.70
N THR A 9 15.94 -13.40 -10.68
CA THR A 9 14.74 -12.58 -10.88
C THR A 9 13.72 -12.84 -9.79
N MET A 10 13.49 -14.09 -9.40
CA MET A 10 12.62 -14.45 -8.27
C MET A 10 13.14 -13.87 -6.95
N LEU A 11 14.45 -13.91 -6.70
CA LEU A 11 15.07 -13.28 -5.53
C LEU A 11 14.85 -11.77 -5.50
N ILE A 12 14.95 -11.10 -6.64
CA ILE A 12 14.71 -9.65 -6.74
C ILE A 12 13.25 -9.31 -6.41
N TYR A 13 12.29 -10.07 -6.91
CA TYR A 13 10.86 -9.85 -6.59
C TYR A 13 10.53 -10.06 -5.11
N PHE A 14 11.26 -10.94 -4.42
CA PHE A 14 11.11 -11.14 -2.97
C PHE A 14 11.86 -10.08 -2.15
N LEU A 15 13.02 -9.64 -2.62
CA LEU A 15 13.86 -8.67 -1.92
C LEU A 15 13.29 -7.24 -2.03
N LEU A 16 12.68 -6.89 -3.16
CA LEU A 16 12.17 -5.54 -3.42
C LEU A 16 11.12 -5.07 -2.41
N PRO A 17 10.07 -5.84 -2.08
CA PRO A 17 9.12 -5.45 -1.05
C PRO A 17 9.76 -5.42 0.35
N LEU A 18 10.71 -6.31 0.64
CA LEU A 18 11.42 -6.31 1.91
C LEU A 18 12.28 -5.05 2.10
N ILE A 19 12.95 -4.61 1.03
CA ILE A 19 13.72 -3.35 1.01
C ILE A 19 12.78 -2.15 1.17
N ALA A 20 11.60 -2.15 0.52
CA ALA A 20 10.62 -1.09 0.66
C ALA A 20 10.11 -0.98 2.10
N VAL A 21 9.79 -2.10 2.75
CA VAL A 21 9.40 -2.14 4.17
C VAL A 21 10.54 -1.66 5.07
N ALA A 22 11.77 -2.10 4.83
CA ALA A 22 12.93 -1.65 5.58
C ALA A 22 13.16 -0.13 5.46
N LEU A 23 13.03 0.42 4.23
CA LEU A 23 13.11 1.87 3.96
C LEU A 23 12.01 2.67 4.69
N LEU A 24 10.83 2.11 4.88
CA LEU A 24 9.75 2.72 5.65
C LEU A 24 10.00 2.65 7.17
N CYS A 25 10.61 1.55 7.65
CA CYS A 25 10.90 1.36 9.07
C CYS A 25 12.10 2.20 9.55
N VAL A 26 13.13 2.41 8.72
CA VAL A 26 14.34 3.15 9.09
C VAL A 26 14.03 4.58 9.57
N PRO A 27 13.28 5.43 8.85
CA PRO A 27 12.95 6.77 9.32
C PRO A 27 12.10 6.75 10.59
N PHE A 28 11.27 5.72 10.80
CA PHE A 28 10.49 5.57 12.03
C PHE A 28 11.39 5.31 13.25
N ILE A 29 12.40 4.45 13.11
CA ILE A 29 13.38 4.17 14.16
C ILE A 29 14.21 5.43 14.49
N PHE A 30 14.63 6.19 13.46
CA PHE A 30 15.35 7.46 13.65
C PHE A 30 14.48 8.50 14.33
N THR A 31 13.18 8.57 14.02
CA THR A 31 12.22 9.49 14.64
C THR A 31 12.01 9.14 16.10
N ALA A 32 11.85 7.86 16.44
CA ALA A 32 11.70 7.40 17.82
C ALA A 32 12.94 7.71 18.67
N LYS A 33 14.15 7.56 18.10
CA LYS A 33 15.41 7.95 18.76
C LYS A 33 15.52 9.46 18.99
N LYS A 34 15.05 10.27 18.05
CA LYS A 34 15.13 11.74 18.08
C LYS A 34 14.16 12.33 19.12
N ILE A 35 12.98 11.70 19.30
CA ILE A 35 12.00 12.05 20.33
C ILE A 35 12.57 11.78 21.74
N LYS A 36 13.27 10.66 21.94
CA LYS A 36 13.95 10.36 23.20
C LYS A 36 15.00 11.42 23.61
N ASN A 37 15.55 12.14 22.63
CA ASN A 37 16.55 13.19 22.86
C ASN A 37 15.94 14.60 23.01
N GLY A 38 14.65 14.73 23.34
CA GLY A 38 14.00 16.00 23.71
C GLY A 38 13.76 16.99 22.54
N ARG A 39 13.88 16.57 21.28
CA ARG A 39 13.53 17.39 20.12
C ARG A 39 12.04 17.32 19.80
N SER A 40 11.47 18.44 19.31
CA SER A 40 10.05 18.56 19.03
C SER A 40 9.58 17.46 18.06
N PRO A 41 8.49 16.74 18.38
CA PRO A 41 7.99 15.63 17.57
C PRO A 41 7.47 16.06 16.19
N LYS A 42 7.10 17.33 16.02
CA LYS A 42 6.51 17.87 14.78
C LYS A 42 7.44 17.76 13.57
N GLY A 43 8.70 18.13 13.70
CA GLY A 43 9.66 18.05 12.59
C GLY A 43 10.01 16.61 12.20
N ALA A 44 10.03 15.70 13.17
CA ALA A 44 10.27 14.29 12.94
C ALA A 44 9.07 13.62 12.22
N PHE A 45 7.84 13.99 12.60
CA PHE A 45 6.62 13.50 11.98
C PHE A 45 6.49 13.99 10.52
N ILE A 46 6.73 15.28 10.26
CA ILE A 46 6.71 15.84 8.91
C ILE A 46 7.80 15.19 8.04
N GLY A 47 9.00 14.99 8.56
CA GLY A 47 10.07 14.30 7.83
C GLY A 47 9.70 12.87 7.44
N ASN A 48 9.06 12.11 8.34
CA ASN A 48 8.59 10.75 8.05
C ASN A 48 7.47 10.74 7.01
N LEU A 49 6.53 11.68 7.10
CA LEU A 49 5.44 11.85 6.14
C LEU A 49 5.97 12.19 4.74
N CYS A 50 6.95 13.09 4.63
CA CYS A 50 7.60 13.43 3.36
C CYS A 50 8.36 12.24 2.76
N THR A 51 9.03 11.45 3.59
CA THR A 51 9.74 10.23 3.14
C THR A 51 8.73 9.20 2.61
N PHE A 52 7.64 8.99 3.33
CA PHE A 52 6.55 8.09 2.90
C PHE A 52 5.93 8.55 1.58
N ALA A 53 5.59 9.84 1.47
CA ALA A 53 5.05 10.41 0.24
C ALA A 53 6.04 10.29 -0.93
N GLY A 54 7.33 10.50 -0.70
CA GLY A 54 8.38 10.34 -1.70
C GLY A 54 8.50 8.90 -2.20
N ILE A 55 8.50 7.92 -1.29
CA ILE A 55 8.54 6.48 -1.66
C ILE A 55 7.30 6.09 -2.44
N MET A 56 6.11 6.55 -2.03
CA MET A 56 4.85 6.31 -2.75
C MET A 56 4.87 6.92 -4.15
N LEU A 57 5.40 8.13 -4.29
CA LEU A 57 5.53 8.79 -5.59
C LEU A 57 6.49 8.02 -6.52
N CYS A 58 7.64 7.58 -6.00
CA CYS A 58 8.59 6.74 -6.74
C CYS A 58 7.96 5.40 -7.13
N ALA A 59 7.21 4.77 -6.23
CA ALA A 59 6.51 3.51 -6.50
C ALA A 59 5.43 3.65 -7.58
N LEU A 60 4.87 4.83 -7.77
CA LEU A 60 3.93 5.14 -8.87
C LEU A 60 4.66 5.41 -10.19
N ILE A 61 5.75 6.16 -10.17
CA ILE A 61 6.44 6.63 -11.39
C ILE A 61 7.26 5.49 -12.02
N VAL A 62 7.96 4.67 -11.22
CA VAL A 62 8.86 3.62 -11.73
C VAL A 62 8.11 2.53 -12.53
N PRO A 63 6.99 1.97 -12.06
CA PRO A 63 6.23 1.00 -12.85
C PRO A 63 5.66 1.58 -14.14
N VAL A 64 5.19 2.83 -14.13
CA VAL A 64 4.64 3.50 -15.33
C VAL A 64 5.73 3.65 -16.40
N GLY A 65 6.95 4.03 -16.03
CA GLY A 65 8.07 4.13 -16.95
C GLY A 65 8.44 2.78 -17.58
N ASN A 66 8.46 1.72 -16.80
CA ASN A 66 8.75 0.35 -17.29
C ASN A 66 7.61 -0.23 -18.13
N PHE A 67 6.37 0.11 -17.81
CA PHE A 67 5.18 -0.34 -18.56
C PHE A 67 5.17 0.24 -19.99
N VAL A 68 5.55 1.51 -20.14
CA VAL A 68 5.67 2.17 -21.45
C VAL A 68 6.81 1.57 -22.28
N SER A 69 7.89 1.12 -21.66
CA SER A 69 9.05 0.54 -22.37
C SER A 69 8.89 -0.95 -22.71
N ALA A 70 8.10 -1.71 -21.95
CA ALA A 70 7.94 -3.16 -22.10
C ALA A 70 6.70 -3.57 -22.92
N ALA A 71 5.85 -2.61 -23.27
CA ALA A 71 4.63 -2.89 -24.01
C ALA A 71 4.95 -3.25 -25.46
N SER A 72 4.85 -4.55 -25.81
CA SER A 72 4.73 -4.97 -27.20
C SER A 72 3.47 -4.34 -27.81
N GLU A 73 3.48 -4.06 -29.12
CA GLU A 73 2.34 -3.40 -29.80
C GLU A 73 1.00 -4.16 -29.59
N GLU A 74 1.03 -5.48 -29.49
CA GLU A 74 -0.16 -6.29 -29.22
C GLU A 74 -0.66 -6.16 -27.77
N GLY A 75 0.22 -6.13 -26.80
CA GLY A 75 -0.15 -5.91 -25.39
C GLY A 75 -0.72 -4.52 -25.14
N VAL A 76 -0.20 -3.50 -25.82
CA VAL A 76 -0.73 -2.11 -25.78
C VAL A 76 -2.13 -2.04 -26.37
N LYS A 77 -2.38 -2.68 -27.51
CA LYS A 77 -3.72 -2.70 -28.13
C LYS A 77 -4.76 -3.39 -27.24
N ALA A 78 -4.40 -4.48 -26.59
CA ALA A 78 -5.27 -5.17 -25.65
C ALA A 78 -5.55 -4.32 -24.39
N ALA A 79 -4.51 -3.71 -23.81
CA ALA A 79 -4.65 -2.85 -22.63
C ALA A 79 -5.41 -1.52 -22.93
N LEU A 80 -5.34 -1.04 -24.16
CA LEU A 80 -6.05 0.16 -24.63
C LEU A 80 -7.51 -0.11 -25.05
N SER A 81 -8.02 -1.35 -24.96
CA SER A 81 -9.44 -1.60 -25.17
C SER A 81 -10.25 -0.81 -24.13
N THR A 82 -11.32 -0.14 -24.58
CA THR A 82 -12.17 0.67 -23.69
C THR A 82 -12.70 -0.14 -22.50
N GLY A 83 -13.03 -1.41 -22.72
CA GLY A 83 -13.52 -2.31 -21.68
C GLY A 83 -12.46 -2.62 -20.63
N ALA A 84 -11.23 -2.91 -21.03
CA ALA A 84 -10.13 -3.16 -20.11
C ALA A 84 -9.76 -1.91 -19.31
N GLY A 85 -9.70 -0.74 -19.96
CA GLY A 85 -9.46 0.52 -19.29
C GLY A 85 -10.49 0.85 -18.22
N LEU A 86 -11.77 0.65 -18.50
CA LEU A 86 -12.85 0.80 -17.52
C LEU A 86 -12.75 -0.21 -16.37
N GLY A 87 -12.34 -1.45 -16.67
CA GLY A 87 -12.08 -2.46 -15.63
C GLY A 87 -10.96 -2.04 -14.67
N TYR A 88 -9.83 -1.59 -15.18
CA TYR A 88 -8.74 -1.09 -14.34
C TYR A 88 -9.14 0.17 -13.54
N LEU A 89 -9.92 1.07 -14.15
CA LEU A 89 -10.45 2.23 -13.43
C LEU A 89 -11.40 1.80 -12.30
N ALA A 90 -12.29 0.84 -12.55
CA ALA A 90 -13.19 0.30 -11.53
C ALA A 90 -12.41 -0.35 -10.38
N ALA A 91 -11.36 -1.11 -10.68
CA ALA A 91 -10.47 -1.70 -9.67
C ALA A 91 -9.75 -0.62 -8.83
N ALA A 92 -9.23 0.43 -9.48
CA ALA A 92 -8.60 1.55 -8.80
C ALA A 92 -9.57 2.30 -7.89
N LEU A 93 -10.81 2.52 -8.33
CA LEU A 93 -11.86 3.14 -7.52
C LEU A 93 -12.29 2.24 -6.35
N ALA A 94 -12.38 0.93 -6.54
CA ALA A 94 -12.72 0.00 -5.48
C ALA A 94 -11.71 0.05 -4.33
N VAL A 95 -10.41 0.05 -4.64
CA VAL A 95 -9.36 0.21 -3.61
C VAL A 95 -9.34 1.62 -3.05
N GLY A 96 -9.35 2.64 -3.91
CA GLY A 96 -9.23 4.03 -3.49
C GLY A 96 -10.33 4.46 -2.54
N LEU A 97 -11.59 4.20 -2.88
CA LEU A 97 -12.74 4.56 -2.03
C LEU A 97 -12.78 3.77 -0.73
N SER A 98 -12.43 2.48 -0.77
CA SER A 98 -12.37 1.66 0.44
C SER A 98 -11.24 2.09 1.38
N CYS A 99 -10.08 2.50 0.84
CA CYS A 99 -9.00 3.06 1.65
C CYS A 99 -9.38 4.40 2.31
N VAL A 100 -10.12 5.26 1.60
CA VAL A 100 -10.66 6.50 2.19
C VAL A 100 -11.64 6.17 3.31
N GLY A 101 -12.58 5.24 3.09
CA GLY A 101 -13.53 4.80 4.10
C GLY A 101 -12.86 4.20 5.34
N SER A 102 -11.87 3.33 5.13
CA SER A 102 -11.04 2.76 6.19
C SER A 102 -10.28 3.84 6.97
N GLY A 103 -9.68 4.81 6.26
CA GLY A 103 -8.96 5.91 6.87
C GLY A 103 -9.87 6.76 7.78
N ILE A 104 -11.11 7.03 7.37
CA ILE A 104 -12.11 7.76 8.19
C ILE A 104 -12.49 6.93 9.44
N ALA A 105 -12.72 5.62 9.28
CA ALA A 105 -13.06 4.74 10.38
C ALA A 105 -11.93 4.65 11.42
N VAL A 106 -10.69 4.47 10.96
CA VAL A 106 -9.50 4.40 11.82
C VAL A 106 -9.20 5.74 12.46
N ALA A 107 -9.37 6.86 11.75
CA ALA A 107 -9.16 8.19 12.32
C ALA A 107 -10.08 8.48 13.51
N ALA A 108 -11.30 7.94 13.51
CA ALA A 108 -12.21 8.03 14.64
C ALA A 108 -11.95 6.97 15.71
N GLY A 109 -11.68 5.73 15.29
CA GLY A 109 -11.52 4.58 16.19
C GLY A 109 -10.20 4.55 16.94
N ALA A 110 -9.09 4.91 16.30
CA ALA A 110 -7.77 4.81 16.93
C ALA A 110 -7.57 5.73 18.14
N PRO A 111 -7.95 7.02 18.12
CA PRO A 111 -7.87 7.87 19.32
C PRO A 111 -8.72 7.34 20.47
N ALA A 112 -9.94 6.85 20.18
CA ALA A 112 -10.81 6.27 21.19
C ALA A 112 -10.20 4.99 21.78
N ALA A 113 -9.61 4.13 20.96
CA ALA A 113 -8.91 2.92 21.38
C ALA A 113 -7.70 3.21 22.27
N ILE A 114 -6.92 4.23 21.91
CA ILE A 114 -5.76 4.70 22.71
C ILE A 114 -6.24 5.24 24.05
N GLY A 115 -7.31 6.07 24.06
CA GLY A 115 -7.90 6.62 25.28
C GLY A 115 -8.38 5.51 26.22
N ALA A 116 -9.17 4.58 25.73
CA ALA A 116 -9.68 3.45 26.52
C ALA A 116 -8.56 2.55 27.09
N THR A 117 -7.48 2.37 26.33
CA THR A 117 -6.31 1.59 26.77
C THR A 117 -5.48 2.34 27.82
N SER A 118 -5.44 3.68 27.72
CA SER A 118 -4.75 4.54 28.69
C SER A 118 -5.45 4.56 30.04
N GLU A 119 -6.78 4.46 30.07
CA GLU A 119 -7.59 4.39 31.29
C GLU A 119 -7.50 3.00 31.95
N ASP A 120 -7.62 1.93 31.16
CA ASP A 120 -7.46 0.55 31.64
C ASP A 120 -6.76 -0.31 30.58
N PRO A 121 -5.51 -0.77 30.85
CA PRO A 121 -4.76 -1.63 29.97
C PRO A 121 -5.46 -2.94 29.55
N LYS A 122 -6.43 -3.42 30.34
CA LYS A 122 -7.24 -4.61 30.02
C LYS A 122 -8.16 -4.39 28.80
N ASN A 123 -8.41 -3.15 28.43
CA ASN A 123 -9.23 -2.80 27.25
C ASN A 123 -8.43 -2.85 25.93
N PHE A 124 -7.12 -3.07 25.96
CA PHE A 124 -6.26 -3.06 24.77
C PHE A 124 -6.78 -3.99 23.66
N VAL A 125 -7.08 -5.26 23.98
CA VAL A 125 -7.54 -6.23 22.98
C VAL A 125 -8.90 -5.84 22.39
N LYS A 126 -9.83 -5.37 23.23
CA LYS A 126 -11.14 -4.92 22.78
C LYS A 126 -11.04 -3.70 21.88
N ALA A 127 -10.23 -2.74 22.27
CA ALA A 127 -9.98 -1.51 21.52
C ALA A 127 -9.32 -1.81 20.18
N LEU A 128 -8.34 -2.73 20.15
CA LEU A 128 -7.65 -3.15 18.92
C LEU A 128 -8.61 -3.78 17.92
N ILE A 129 -9.58 -4.59 18.36
CA ILE A 129 -10.56 -5.22 17.46
C ILE A 129 -11.35 -4.16 16.67
N PHE A 130 -11.78 -3.07 17.31
CA PHE A 130 -12.51 -2.01 16.61
C PHE A 130 -11.65 -1.29 15.57
N VAL A 131 -10.37 -1.07 15.84
CA VAL A 131 -9.44 -0.49 14.86
C VAL A 131 -9.24 -1.43 13.66
N VAL A 132 -9.01 -2.72 13.93
CA VAL A 132 -8.81 -3.73 12.87
C VAL A 132 -10.07 -3.91 12.01
N LEU A 133 -11.26 -3.82 12.59
CA LEU A 133 -12.51 -3.83 11.82
C LEU A 133 -12.59 -2.62 10.86
N GLY A 134 -12.11 -1.46 11.27
CA GLY A 134 -11.99 -0.28 10.42
C GLY A 134 -11.03 -0.50 9.25
N GLU A 135 -9.90 -1.15 9.48
CA GLU A 135 -8.92 -1.50 8.44
C GLU A 135 -9.45 -2.57 7.48
N GLY A 136 -10.31 -3.46 7.95
CA GLY A 136 -10.95 -4.50 7.14
C GLY A 136 -11.72 -3.96 5.93
N ILE A 137 -12.23 -2.73 5.99
CA ILE A 137 -12.91 -2.07 4.87
C ILE A 137 -11.99 -1.95 3.65
N ALA A 138 -10.73 -1.57 3.86
CA ALA A 138 -9.74 -1.47 2.78
C ALA A 138 -9.42 -2.81 2.15
N LEU A 139 -9.38 -3.88 2.93
CA LEU A 139 -9.14 -5.24 2.44
C LEU A 139 -10.27 -5.74 1.53
N TYR A 140 -11.51 -5.35 1.81
CA TYR A 140 -12.66 -5.65 0.93
C TYR A 140 -12.49 -4.99 -0.45
N GLY A 141 -12.11 -3.72 -0.50
CA GLY A 141 -11.85 -3.03 -1.75
C GLY A 141 -10.69 -3.65 -2.54
N LEU A 142 -9.63 -4.05 -1.85
CA LEU A 142 -8.51 -4.77 -2.45
C LEU A 142 -8.95 -6.10 -3.04
N LEU A 143 -9.76 -6.89 -2.33
CA LEU A 143 -10.31 -8.15 -2.82
C LEU A 143 -11.10 -7.95 -4.12
N ILE A 144 -12.00 -6.97 -4.15
CA ILE A 144 -12.79 -6.65 -5.34
C ILE A 144 -11.90 -6.23 -6.50
N ALA A 145 -10.89 -5.41 -6.24
CA ALA A 145 -9.95 -4.97 -7.26
C ALA A 145 -9.16 -6.14 -7.87
N ILE A 146 -8.70 -7.08 -7.05
CA ILE A 146 -8.02 -8.30 -7.52
C ILE A 146 -8.95 -9.13 -8.42
N LEU A 147 -10.20 -9.30 -8.02
CA LEU A 147 -11.19 -10.04 -8.82
C LEU A 147 -11.45 -9.36 -10.17
N ILE A 148 -11.57 -8.03 -10.20
CA ILE A 148 -11.76 -7.27 -11.43
C ILE A 148 -10.54 -7.42 -12.34
N ILE A 149 -9.33 -7.22 -11.82
CA ILE A 149 -8.08 -7.30 -12.58
C ILE A 149 -7.89 -8.71 -13.14
N SER A 150 -8.16 -9.74 -12.35
CA SER A 150 -8.08 -11.14 -12.77
C SER A 150 -9.07 -11.44 -13.92
N ASN A 151 -10.31 -10.98 -13.82
CA ASN A 151 -11.30 -11.17 -14.88
C ASN A 151 -10.93 -10.40 -16.16
N VAL A 152 -10.43 -9.18 -16.04
CA VAL A 152 -9.94 -8.39 -17.18
C VAL A 152 -8.75 -9.08 -17.84
N GLY A 153 -7.78 -9.57 -17.05
CA GLY A 153 -6.64 -10.32 -17.55
C GLY A 153 -7.07 -11.57 -18.32
N THR A 154 -7.96 -12.37 -17.75
CA THR A 154 -8.50 -13.56 -18.43
C THR A 154 -9.23 -13.22 -19.74
N ALA A 155 -10.00 -12.13 -19.76
CA ALA A 155 -10.69 -11.67 -20.97
C ALA A 155 -9.75 -11.19 -22.07
N LEU A 156 -8.55 -10.71 -21.69
CA LEU A 156 -7.48 -10.29 -22.60
C LEU A 156 -6.55 -11.45 -23.02
N GLY A 157 -6.70 -12.64 -22.42
CA GLY A 157 -5.85 -13.80 -22.71
C GLY A 157 -4.46 -13.74 -22.10
N ILE A 158 -4.27 -12.98 -21.00
CA ILE A 158 -3.04 -12.82 -20.23
C ILE A 158 -3.20 -13.29 -18.79
#